data_685e4b6deee2cb19d63a90a12f55a95a
#
_entry.id   685e4b6deee2cb19d63a90a12f55a95a
#
_cell.length_a   1.000
_cell.length_b   1.000
_cell.length_c   1.000
_cell.angle_alpha   90.00
_cell.angle_beta   90.00
_cell.angle_gamma   90.00
#
_symmetry.space_group_name_H-M   'P 1'
#
loop_
_entity.id
_entity.type
_entity.pdbx_description
1 polymer ?
#
loop_
_entity_poly.entity_id
_entity_poly.type
_entity_poly.pdbx_seq_one_letter_code
_entity_poly.pdbx_strand_id
1 'polypeptide(L)'
;QDEIHVWRMELDQPESKIKQFGKLLSEDELARAERLYFQQHRQRFTVGRGMLRTILSRYLNVTPQEIQFAYEAFGKPVLAEPFKDSQVWFNLSHCQGMALCAVSLGRPIGIDLEYIRPVTDVLVLAQQFFSASE
;
A
#
# COMPACT_ATOMS: atom_id res chain seq x y z
N GLN A 1 9.36 -7.10 18.88
CA GLN A 1 8.43 -5.99 18.79
C GLN A 1 7.14 -6.43 18.11
N ASP A 2 6.03 -6.22 18.78
CA ASP A 2 4.77 -6.74 18.30
C ASP A 2 3.84 -5.64 17.77
N GLU A 3 4.43 -4.51 17.41
CA GLU A 3 3.63 -3.41 16.89
C GLU A 3 3.17 -3.69 15.46
N ILE A 4 1.91 -3.38 15.23
CA ILE A 4 1.33 -3.42 13.90
C ILE A 4 0.81 -2.03 13.60
N HIS A 5 1.24 -1.48 12.45
CA HIS A 5 0.76 -0.20 11.98
C HIS A 5 -0.25 -0.43 10.88
N VAL A 6 -1.39 0.21 10.98
CA VAL A 6 -2.42 0.12 9.95
C VAL A 6 -2.59 1.48 9.33
N TRP A 7 -2.35 1.57 8.04
CA TRP A 7 -2.44 2.81 7.27
C TRP A 7 -3.74 2.81 6.48
N ARG A 8 -4.49 3.88 6.64
CA ARG A 8 -5.71 4.08 5.86
C ARG A 8 -5.38 4.85 4.60
N MET A 9 -5.84 4.34 3.46
CA MET A 9 -5.56 4.94 2.17
C MET A 9 -6.87 5.30 1.49
N GLU A 10 -7.04 6.60 1.21
CA GLU A 10 -8.18 7.08 0.44
C GLU A 10 -7.80 6.99 -1.03
N LEU A 11 -8.48 6.13 -1.77
CA LEU A 11 -8.10 5.84 -3.15
C LEU A 11 -8.70 6.81 -4.16
N ASP A 12 -9.78 7.48 -3.81
CA ASP A 12 -10.42 8.44 -4.69
C ASP A 12 -9.80 9.81 -4.43
N GLN A 13 -8.88 10.21 -5.31
CA GLN A 13 -8.08 11.41 -5.13
C GLN A 13 -8.25 12.34 -6.33
N PRO A 14 -7.97 13.64 -6.17
CA PRO A 14 -7.98 14.55 -7.31
C PRO A 14 -6.90 14.20 -8.31
N GLU A 15 -7.10 14.70 -9.55
CA GLU A 15 -6.21 14.33 -10.64
C GLU A 15 -4.75 14.66 -10.38
N SER A 16 -4.48 15.77 -9.70
CA SER A 16 -3.11 16.14 -9.40
C SER A 16 -2.42 15.11 -8.52
N LYS A 17 -3.15 14.55 -7.55
CA LYS A 17 -2.60 13.51 -6.70
C LYS A 17 -2.42 12.20 -7.46
N ILE A 18 -3.36 11.87 -8.32
CA ILE A 18 -3.25 10.66 -9.13
C ILE A 18 -1.98 10.71 -9.97
N LYS A 19 -1.70 11.88 -10.58
CA LYS A 19 -0.48 12.03 -11.37
C LYS A 19 0.77 11.91 -10.52
N GLN A 20 0.76 12.47 -9.33
CA GLN A 20 1.91 12.35 -8.44
C GLN A 20 2.20 10.89 -8.09
N PHE A 21 1.17 10.15 -7.73
CA PHE A 21 1.36 8.74 -7.40
C PHE A 21 1.77 7.94 -8.61
N GLY A 22 1.24 8.29 -9.79
CA GLY A 22 1.61 7.59 -11.01
C GLY A 22 3.09 7.68 -11.33
N LYS A 23 3.74 8.78 -10.93
CA LYS A 23 5.16 8.94 -11.18
C LYS A 23 6.02 8.00 -10.34
N LEU A 24 5.44 7.42 -9.31
CA LEU A 24 6.17 6.50 -8.44
C LEU A 24 6.14 5.06 -8.94
N LEU A 25 5.26 4.75 -9.88
CA LEU A 25 5.01 3.39 -10.31
C LEU A 25 6.07 2.92 -11.31
N SER A 26 6.33 1.62 -11.30
CA SER A 26 7.19 1.00 -12.28
C SER A 26 6.45 0.83 -13.60
N GLU A 27 7.19 0.47 -14.66
CA GLU A 27 6.58 0.28 -15.96
C GLU A 27 5.55 -0.83 -15.97
N ASP A 28 5.84 -1.93 -15.29
CA ASP A 28 4.88 -3.03 -15.25
C ASP A 28 3.64 -2.66 -14.43
N GLU A 29 3.78 -1.81 -13.43
CA GLU A 29 2.62 -1.34 -12.68
C GLU A 29 1.76 -0.43 -13.53
N LEU A 30 2.38 0.45 -14.30
CA LEU A 30 1.63 1.31 -15.20
C LEU A 30 0.90 0.49 -16.27
N ALA A 31 1.56 -0.53 -16.80
CA ALA A 31 0.92 -1.40 -17.76
C ALA A 31 -0.25 -2.17 -17.14
N ARG A 32 -0.08 -2.57 -15.88
CA ARG A 32 -1.14 -3.28 -15.17
C ARG A 32 -2.36 -2.39 -14.98
N ALA A 33 -2.13 -1.12 -14.63
CA ALA A 33 -3.23 -0.18 -14.49
C ALA A 33 -3.99 -0.01 -15.80
N GLU A 34 -3.25 0.07 -16.91
CA GLU A 34 -3.87 0.28 -18.21
C GLU A 34 -4.71 -0.89 -18.69
N ARG A 35 -4.46 -2.08 -18.15
CA ARG A 35 -5.27 -3.23 -18.51
C ARG A 35 -6.62 -3.24 -17.83
N LEU A 36 -6.83 -2.39 -16.82
CA LEU A 36 -8.13 -2.31 -16.17
C LEU A 36 -9.09 -1.52 -17.05
N TYR A 37 -10.29 -2.05 -17.20
CA TYR A 37 -11.24 -1.52 -18.16
C TYR A 37 -11.78 -0.15 -17.74
N PHE A 38 -12.18 -0.01 -16.47
CA PHE A 38 -12.82 1.22 -16.02
C PHE A 38 -11.79 2.21 -15.52
N GLN A 39 -12.01 3.49 -15.88
CA GLN A 39 -11.11 4.55 -15.45
C GLN A 39 -11.00 4.64 -13.94
N GLN A 40 -12.11 4.48 -13.24
CA GLN A 40 -12.08 4.54 -11.79
C GLN A 40 -11.18 3.47 -11.19
N HIS A 41 -11.20 2.28 -11.76
CA HIS A 41 -10.34 1.21 -11.26
C HIS A 41 -8.87 1.50 -11.56
N ARG A 42 -8.58 2.06 -12.73
CA ARG A 42 -7.21 2.45 -13.06
C ARG A 42 -6.68 3.49 -12.09
N GLN A 43 -7.51 4.47 -11.79
CA GLN A 43 -7.09 5.55 -10.89
C GLN A 43 -6.91 5.03 -9.47
N ARG A 44 -7.81 4.19 -9.00
CA ARG A 44 -7.68 3.62 -7.65
C ARG A 44 -6.45 2.74 -7.53
N PHE A 45 -6.13 1.98 -8.57
CA PHE A 45 -4.93 1.16 -8.55
C PHE A 45 -3.69 2.04 -8.48
N THR A 46 -3.65 3.10 -9.30
CA THR A 46 -2.50 3.99 -9.33
C THR A 46 -2.26 4.64 -7.97
N VAL A 47 -3.32 5.17 -7.37
CA VAL A 47 -3.21 5.80 -6.06
C VAL A 47 -2.80 4.79 -5.00
N GLY A 48 -3.45 3.62 -5.00
CA GLY A 48 -3.15 2.60 -4.00
C GLY A 48 -1.72 2.10 -4.09
N ARG A 49 -1.23 1.86 -5.31
CA ARG A 49 0.13 1.37 -5.46
C ARG A 49 1.14 2.46 -5.13
N GLY A 50 0.86 3.71 -5.51
CA GLY A 50 1.74 4.82 -5.14
C GLY A 50 1.79 5.03 -3.64
N MET A 51 0.65 4.94 -2.98
CA MET A 51 0.61 5.05 -1.53
C MET A 51 1.34 3.90 -0.85
N LEU A 52 1.17 2.68 -1.37
CA LEU A 52 1.87 1.53 -0.81
C LEU A 52 3.38 1.72 -0.88
N ARG A 53 3.89 2.18 -2.02
CA ARG A 53 5.31 2.46 -2.16
C ARG A 53 5.77 3.53 -1.19
N THR A 54 4.97 4.57 -1.01
CA THR A 54 5.30 5.65 -0.09
C THR A 54 5.35 5.14 1.35
N ILE A 55 4.37 4.33 1.74
CA ILE A 55 4.34 3.78 3.09
C ILE A 55 5.56 2.88 3.33
N LEU A 56 5.81 1.95 2.42
CA LEU A 56 6.91 1.01 2.60
C LEU A 56 8.27 1.69 2.56
N SER A 57 8.39 2.78 1.80
CA SER A 57 9.67 3.50 1.73
C SER A 57 10.10 4.02 3.09
N ARG A 58 9.15 4.33 3.96
CA ARG A 58 9.48 4.80 5.30
C ARG A 58 10.09 3.70 6.15
N TYR A 59 9.59 2.48 6.01
CA TYR A 59 10.10 1.35 6.79
C TYR A 59 11.40 0.83 6.24
N LEU A 60 11.58 0.93 4.92
CA LEU A 60 12.76 0.39 4.25
C LEU A 60 13.86 1.43 4.06
N ASN A 61 13.56 2.69 4.34
CA ASN A 61 14.53 3.79 4.25
C ASN A 61 15.08 3.93 2.83
N VAL A 62 14.21 3.86 1.85
CA VAL A 62 14.55 4.04 0.43
C VAL A 62 13.49 4.92 -0.19
N THR A 63 13.72 5.34 -1.44
CA THR A 63 12.69 6.09 -2.16
C THR A 63 11.59 5.13 -2.61
N PRO A 64 10.37 5.65 -2.81
CA PRO A 64 9.29 4.78 -3.26
C PRO A 64 9.59 4.06 -4.58
N GLN A 65 10.32 4.71 -5.49
CA GLN A 65 10.62 4.11 -6.79
C GLN A 65 11.60 2.95 -6.68
N GLU A 66 12.38 2.88 -5.60
CA GLU A 66 13.38 1.82 -5.44
C GLU A 66 12.78 0.49 -5.01
N ILE A 67 11.53 0.51 -4.54
CA ILE A 67 10.93 -0.71 -4.01
C ILE A 67 10.61 -1.66 -5.15
N GLN A 68 10.93 -2.93 -4.95
CA GLN A 68 10.67 -3.99 -5.91
C GLN A 68 9.65 -4.96 -5.34
N PHE A 69 8.66 -5.33 -6.16
CA PHE A 69 7.62 -6.27 -5.77
C PHE A 69 7.72 -7.55 -6.57
N ALA A 70 7.39 -8.65 -5.91
CA ALA A 70 7.09 -9.92 -6.55
C ALA A 70 5.62 -10.21 -6.31
N TYR A 71 5.07 -11.18 -7.02
CA TYR A 71 3.65 -11.47 -6.93
C TYR A 71 3.42 -12.94 -6.64
N GLU A 72 2.60 -13.19 -5.64
CA GLU A 72 2.19 -14.55 -5.31
C GLU A 72 0.97 -14.93 -6.13
N ALA A 73 0.43 -16.11 -5.85
CA ALA A 73 -0.79 -16.55 -6.50
C ALA A 73 -1.88 -15.49 -6.33
N PHE A 74 -2.70 -15.33 -7.36
CA PHE A 74 -3.79 -14.37 -7.38
C PHE A 74 -3.33 -12.91 -7.36
N GLY A 75 -2.04 -12.67 -7.67
CA GLY A 75 -1.54 -11.32 -7.85
C GLY A 75 -1.24 -10.55 -6.58
N LYS A 76 -1.13 -11.22 -5.44
CA LYS A 76 -0.82 -10.54 -4.19
C LYS A 76 0.63 -10.05 -4.21
N PRO A 77 0.88 -8.75 -3.98
CA PRO A 77 2.25 -8.23 -3.97
C PRO A 77 2.98 -8.57 -2.68
N VAL A 78 4.25 -8.90 -2.82
CA VAL A 78 5.16 -9.09 -1.70
C VAL A 78 6.47 -8.42 -2.07
N LEU A 79 7.33 -8.17 -1.08
CA LEU A 79 8.61 -7.54 -1.36
C LEU A 79 9.54 -8.52 -2.07
N ALA A 80 10.20 -8.03 -3.11
CA ALA A 80 11.20 -8.80 -3.85
C ALA A 80 12.59 -8.39 -3.39
N GLU A 81 13.62 -9.05 -3.94
CA GLU A 81 14.98 -8.63 -3.67
C GLU A 81 15.20 -7.20 -4.13
N PRO A 82 16.01 -6.40 -3.41
CA PRO A 82 16.81 -6.79 -2.24
C PRO A 82 16.06 -6.68 -0.90
N PHE A 83 14.76 -6.46 -0.91
CA PHE A 83 14.01 -6.18 0.31
C PHE A 83 13.37 -7.42 0.93
N LYS A 84 13.52 -8.56 0.30
CA LYS A 84 12.86 -9.78 0.72
C LYS A 84 13.18 -10.15 2.17
N ASP A 85 14.40 -9.89 2.60
CA ASP A 85 14.85 -10.26 3.94
C ASP A 85 14.88 -9.06 4.90
N SER A 86 14.14 -8.00 4.58
CA SER A 86 14.13 -6.78 5.39
C SER A 86 13.38 -6.92 6.70
N GLN A 87 12.57 -7.99 6.84
CA GLN A 87 11.70 -8.22 7.99
C GLN A 87 10.50 -7.25 8.02
N VAL A 88 10.27 -6.51 6.97
CA VAL A 88 9.07 -5.71 6.83
C VAL A 88 8.02 -6.54 6.12
N TRP A 89 6.88 -6.71 6.77
CA TRP A 89 5.76 -7.47 6.24
C TRP A 89 4.57 -6.56 6.09
N PHE A 90 3.81 -6.73 5.03
CA PHE A 90 2.62 -5.90 4.84
C PHE A 90 1.50 -6.74 4.25
N ASN A 91 0.30 -6.23 4.43
CA ASN A 91 -0.89 -6.86 3.87
C ASN A 91 -1.86 -5.76 3.49
N LEU A 92 -2.50 -5.93 2.34
CA LEU A 92 -3.43 -4.96 1.81
C LEU A 92 -4.84 -5.54 1.81
N SER A 93 -5.79 -4.68 2.13
CA SER A 93 -7.20 -5.00 1.99
C SER A 93 -7.90 -3.75 1.48
N HIS A 94 -8.82 -3.90 0.53
CA HIS A 94 -9.48 -2.74 0.00
C HIS A 94 -10.93 -3.03 -0.29
N CYS A 95 -11.72 -1.97 -0.27
CA CYS A 95 -13.13 -2.03 -0.57
C CYS A 95 -13.52 -0.71 -1.19
N GLN A 96 -13.86 -0.75 -2.48
CA GLN A 96 -14.24 0.44 -3.23
C GLN A 96 -13.15 1.51 -3.14
N GLY A 97 -13.45 2.68 -2.60
CA GLY A 97 -12.53 3.80 -2.59
C GLY A 97 -11.59 3.85 -1.40
N MET A 98 -11.52 2.81 -0.58
CA MET A 98 -10.67 2.81 0.60
C MET A 98 -9.85 1.55 0.65
N ALA A 99 -8.61 1.67 1.15
CA ALA A 99 -7.76 0.52 1.38
C ALA A 99 -7.09 0.66 2.74
N LEU A 100 -6.70 -0.47 3.28
CA LEU A 100 -5.92 -0.53 4.51
C LEU A 100 -4.64 -1.29 4.22
N CYS A 101 -3.54 -0.75 4.74
CA CYS A 101 -2.25 -1.41 4.65
C CYS A 101 -1.74 -1.66 6.05
N ALA A 102 -1.63 -2.92 6.41
CA ALA A 102 -1.08 -3.30 7.70
C ALA A 102 0.40 -3.62 7.52
N VAL A 103 1.23 -3.06 8.38
CA VAL A 103 2.68 -3.27 8.33
C VAL A 103 3.14 -3.77 9.69
N SER A 104 3.95 -4.82 9.68
CA SER A 104 4.57 -5.32 10.89
C SER A 104 6.05 -5.58 10.63
N LEU A 105 6.82 -5.63 11.70
CA LEU A 105 8.24 -5.92 11.62
C LEU A 105 8.50 -7.27 12.25
N GLY A 106 9.26 -8.09 11.55
CA GLY A 106 9.76 -9.33 12.11
C GLY A 106 8.90 -10.55 11.90
N ARG A 107 7.65 -10.41 11.46
CA ARG A 107 6.80 -11.58 11.24
C ARG A 107 5.71 -11.27 10.24
N PRO A 108 5.24 -12.29 9.53
CA PRO A 108 4.16 -12.09 8.56
C PRO A 108 2.88 -11.61 9.22
N ILE A 109 2.10 -10.86 8.45
CA ILE A 109 0.83 -10.36 8.92
C ILE A 109 -0.23 -10.66 7.87
N GLY A 110 -1.38 -11.15 8.31
CA GLY A 110 -2.53 -11.36 7.47
C GLY A 110 -3.71 -10.64 8.07
N ILE A 111 -4.17 -9.61 7.41
CA ILE A 111 -5.29 -8.82 7.87
C ILE A 111 -6.28 -8.65 6.74
N ASP A 112 -7.54 -8.85 7.08
CA ASP A 112 -8.65 -8.61 6.19
C ASP A 112 -9.40 -7.40 6.71
N LEU A 113 -9.89 -6.55 5.81
CA LEU A 113 -10.63 -5.37 6.20
C LEU A 113 -11.79 -5.71 7.12
N GLU A 114 -12.45 -6.83 6.88
CA GLU A 114 -13.58 -7.24 7.69
C GLU A 114 -13.20 -7.55 9.12
N TYR A 115 -11.97 -7.94 9.38
CA TYR A 115 -11.53 -8.35 10.69
C TYR A 115 -10.85 -7.25 11.48
N ILE A 116 -10.83 -6.04 10.94
CA ILE A 116 -10.12 -4.93 11.58
C ILE A 116 -11.00 -4.18 12.56
N ARG A 117 -12.31 -4.40 12.53
CA ARG A 117 -13.20 -3.63 13.36
C ARG A 117 -12.84 -3.60 14.86
N PRO A 118 -12.39 -4.73 15.45
CA PRO A 118 -12.04 -4.66 16.87
C PRO A 118 -10.78 -3.86 17.20
N VAL A 119 -10.02 -3.44 16.20
CA VAL A 119 -8.77 -2.73 16.44
C VAL A 119 -8.91 -1.26 16.08
N THR A 120 -9.94 -0.63 16.62
CA THR A 120 -10.23 0.77 16.35
C THR A 120 -9.05 1.68 16.70
N ASP A 121 -8.37 1.38 17.80
CA ASP A 121 -7.25 2.20 18.23
C ASP A 121 -6.13 2.20 17.20
N VAL A 122 -5.90 1.05 16.56
CA VAL A 122 -4.86 0.96 15.54
C VAL A 122 -5.23 1.81 14.33
N LEU A 123 -6.52 1.81 13.95
CA LEU A 123 -6.97 2.63 12.84
C LEU A 123 -6.80 4.12 13.13
N VAL A 124 -7.11 4.54 14.34
CA VAL A 124 -6.92 5.93 14.73
C VAL A 124 -5.45 6.32 14.64
N LEU A 125 -4.57 5.46 15.11
CA LEU A 125 -3.14 5.71 15.05
C LEU A 125 -2.69 5.86 13.59
N ALA A 126 -3.14 4.98 12.72
CA ALA A 126 -2.74 5.04 11.31
C ALA A 126 -3.23 6.32 10.64
N GLN A 127 -4.44 6.74 10.96
CA GLN A 127 -4.96 7.98 10.40
C GLN A 127 -4.09 9.18 10.78
N GLN A 128 -3.66 9.23 12.03
CA GLN A 128 -2.83 10.33 12.49
C GLN A 128 -1.50 10.35 11.75
N PHE A 129 -0.87 9.20 11.61
CA PHE A 129 0.41 9.13 10.90
C PHE A 129 0.27 9.54 9.44
N PHE A 130 -0.75 9.03 8.78
CA PHE A 130 -0.91 9.29 7.36
C PHE A 130 -1.26 10.76 7.11
N SER A 131 -2.10 11.33 7.96
CA SER A 131 -2.45 12.74 7.82
C SER A 131 -1.23 13.63 8.01
N ALA A 132 -0.35 13.29 8.94
CA ALA A 132 0.84 14.07 9.19
C ALA A 132 1.79 14.06 8.00
N SER A 133 1.72 13.06 7.14
CA SER A 133 2.63 12.97 6.01
C SER A 133 2.09 13.64 4.75
N GLU A 134 0.88 14.11 4.80
CA GLU A 134 0.32 14.84 3.67
C GLU A 134 0.59 16.32 3.81
#